data_42e0c2ced324dd3a1e8448f89ff01f53
#
_entry.id   42e0c2ced324dd3a1e8448f89ff01f53
#
_cell.length_a   1.000
_cell.length_b   1.000
_cell.length_c   1.000
_cell.angle_alpha   90.00
_cell.angle_beta   90.00
_cell.angle_gamma   90.00
#
_symmetry.space_group_name_H-M   'P 1'
#
loop_
_entity.id
_entity.type
_entity.pdbx_description
1 polymer ?
#
loop_
_entity_poly.entity_id
_entity_poly.type
_entity_poly.pdbx_seq_one_letter_code
_entity_poly.pdbx_strand_id
1 'polypeptide(L)'
;MRSSQFANKLRNAHFCQSRTFRTCLALLLCLGFGAQSLSAQTSAAQSVPQTRLVVSDSLGLNGILNLCVLLNCSTVESLGDPQGQLFMIEIPSALAPLTSLLNLNLLGLVSVETDQFVQTQGASAGAVPTYLSDEAPYTYYGTTVWHGYVYQPANTLIRTGTTQAAFNTAGSGVVVADIDTGVDPNHPVLKNVLLTGYDFTRNQSGGSEMSDVSQSTVAVLDGDNVQTAQVSQSTVAVLDQSTVAVLDGNPNYSAFGHGTMTAGIIHLVAPQAQILPLKAFQANGTAYNSDILRAIYYAVAHGAKVINMSFNYTTSSQQLANAVNYATASGVICVAAAGNSGEQATVYPGALKGVIDVASTSNEDTQSTFSNYGAPPVWLAAPGEGVMTTYPYGTYAAGWGTSFSTPLVTGTTALMVSEYNTQSSSSGSGLSLSLLGITIPLQGSANLPSWEPQAANALAHADNISDPQLGNGRLDTYKAVQAWRTSPALK
;
A
#
# COMPACT_ATOMS: atom_id res chain seq x y z
N MET A 1 2.37 -22.88 14.18
CA MET A 1 2.73 -23.36 15.52
C MET A 1 3.26 -22.26 16.49
N ARG A 2 3.45 -21.01 16.09
CA ARG A 2 3.89 -19.91 16.98
C ARG A 2 2.74 -19.05 17.56
N SER A 3 1.57 -19.04 16.96
CA SER A 3 0.40 -18.27 17.44
C SER A 3 -0.26 -18.82 18.70
N SER A 4 -0.17 -20.14 18.94
CA SER A 4 -0.74 -20.77 20.16
C SER A 4 0.09 -20.54 21.43
N GLN A 5 1.36 -20.16 21.31
CA GLN A 5 2.20 -19.85 22.47
C GLN A 5 1.99 -18.40 22.98
N PHE A 6 1.48 -17.51 22.11
CA PHE A 6 1.24 -16.11 22.46
C PHE A 6 0.02 -15.94 23.39
N ALA A 7 -1.06 -16.69 23.12
CA ALA A 7 -2.26 -16.69 23.94
C ALA A 7 -2.04 -17.27 25.36
N ASN A 8 -1.08 -18.19 25.53
CA ASN A 8 -0.76 -18.78 26.84
C ASN A 8 0.16 -17.89 27.68
N LYS A 9 0.95 -16.99 27.07
CA LYS A 9 1.81 -16.06 27.82
C LYS A 9 1.01 -14.95 28.51
N LEU A 10 -0.14 -14.59 27.96
CA LEU A 10 -1.06 -13.60 28.55
C LEU A 10 -1.78 -14.11 29.81
N ARG A 11 -1.87 -15.42 30.03
CA ARG A 11 -2.55 -16.00 31.21
C ARG A 11 -1.68 -16.15 32.45
N ASN A 12 -0.35 -16.09 32.35
CA ASN A 12 0.57 -16.41 33.44
C ASN A 12 1.49 -15.27 33.90
N ALA A 13 1.23 -14.02 33.52
CA ALA A 13 1.99 -12.88 34.02
C ALA A 13 1.56 -12.52 35.44
N HIS A 14 2.17 -13.16 36.43
CA HIS A 14 2.08 -12.73 37.82
C HIS A 14 2.87 -11.44 38.04
N PHE A 15 2.17 -10.42 38.48
CA PHE A 15 2.58 -9.07 38.78
C PHE A 15 3.71 -8.96 39.81
N CYS A 16 4.82 -8.31 39.47
CA CYS A 16 5.75 -7.74 40.45
C CYS A 16 5.51 -6.23 40.52
N GLN A 17 5.06 -5.76 41.69
CA GLN A 17 4.64 -4.39 41.94
C GLN A 17 5.84 -3.52 42.34
N SER A 18 6.10 -2.43 41.63
CA SER A 18 6.82 -1.30 42.21
C SER A 18 5.81 -0.23 42.69
N ARG A 19 5.80 0.01 44.00
CA ARG A 19 4.80 0.84 44.69
C ARG A 19 4.94 2.35 44.46
N THR A 20 6.01 2.83 43.84
CA THR A 20 6.35 4.25 43.74
C THR A 20 5.69 5.01 42.58
N PHE A 21 5.26 4.31 41.52
CA PHE A 21 4.60 4.98 40.38
C PHE A 21 3.09 5.20 40.59
N ARG A 22 2.48 4.45 41.52
CA ARG A 22 1.03 4.53 41.80
C ARG A 22 0.59 5.80 42.50
N THR A 23 1.49 6.48 43.24
CA THR A 23 1.10 7.59 44.12
C THR A 23 1.00 8.94 43.43
N CYS A 24 1.75 9.20 42.37
CA CYS A 24 1.72 10.50 41.70
C CYS A 24 0.56 10.66 40.70
N LEU A 25 0.14 9.59 40.02
CA LEU A 25 -0.95 9.69 39.03
C LEU A 25 -2.33 9.55 39.65
N ALA A 26 -2.46 8.83 40.78
CA ALA A 26 -3.73 8.69 41.50
C ALA A 26 -4.19 9.99 42.15
N LEU A 27 -3.27 10.91 42.50
CA LEU A 27 -3.62 12.21 43.08
C LEU A 27 -4.17 13.23 42.08
N LEU A 28 -3.87 13.08 40.80
CA LEU A 28 -4.41 13.93 39.73
C LEU A 28 -5.82 13.51 39.26
N LEU A 29 -6.24 12.27 39.52
CA LEU A 29 -7.54 11.73 39.12
C LEU A 29 -8.66 11.95 40.14
N CYS A 30 -8.33 12.33 41.40
CA CYS A 30 -9.33 12.47 42.46
C CYS A 30 -10.04 13.82 42.51
N LEU A 31 -9.69 14.80 41.69
CA LEU A 31 -10.22 16.17 41.79
C LEU A 31 -11.39 16.50 40.83
N GLY A 32 -12.03 15.53 40.18
CA GLY A 32 -13.01 15.83 39.13
C GLY A 32 -14.36 15.12 39.11
N PHE A 33 -14.71 14.22 40.03
CA PHE A 33 -15.98 13.51 39.91
C PHE A 33 -16.88 13.73 41.17
N GLY A 34 -17.86 14.62 41.00
CA GLY A 34 -19.02 14.70 41.89
C GLY A 34 -19.96 13.49 41.63
N ALA A 35 -20.25 12.76 42.72
CA ALA A 35 -21.15 11.62 42.71
C ALA A 35 -22.60 12.04 42.41
N GLN A 36 -23.13 11.58 41.27
CA GLN A 36 -24.59 11.53 41.05
C GLN A 36 -25.05 10.09 41.13
N SER A 37 -26.00 9.83 41.99
CA SER A 37 -26.67 8.54 42.15
C SER A 37 -27.53 8.23 40.96
N LEU A 38 -27.24 7.12 40.22
CA LEU A 38 -28.07 6.62 39.15
C LEU A 38 -28.93 5.45 39.63
N SER A 39 -30.24 5.57 39.40
CA SER A 39 -31.24 4.50 39.51
C SER A 39 -31.01 3.49 38.38
N ALA A 40 -30.99 2.19 38.71
CA ALA A 40 -30.80 1.11 37.77
C ALA A 40 -32.05 0.93 36.88
N GLN A 41 -31.93 1.25 35.59
CA GLN A 41 -32.76 0.69 34.54
C GLN A 41 -31.92 -0.27 33.72
N THR A 42 -32.37 -1.51 33.61
CA THR A 42 -31.78 -2.52 32.72
C THR A 42 -32.02 -2.12 31.27
N SER A 43 -31.12 -1.34 30.70
CA SER A 43 -31.00 -1.12 29.25
C SER A 43 -29.89 -1.99 28.71
N ALA A 44 -30.07 -2.50 27.48
CA ALA A 44 -29.03 -3.18 26.73
C ALA A 44 -27.73 -2.41 26.87
N ALA A 45 -26.65 -3.09 27.20
CA ALA A 45 -25.33 -2.49 27.41
C ALA A 45 -24.98 -1.67 26.16
N GLN A 46 -25.10 -0.35 26.24
CA GLN A 46 -24.58 0.55 25.22
C GLN A 46 -23.06 0.37 25.23
N SER A 47 -22.50 -0.07 24.12
CA SER A 47 -21.07 -0.15 23.94
C SER A 47 -20.47 1.23 24.19
N VAL A 48 -19.55 1.32 25.16
CA VAL A 48 -18.84 2.58 25.43
C VAL A 48 -18.09 2.97 24.17
N PRO A 49 -18.27 4.20 23.64
CA PRO A 49 -17.54 4.64 22.47
C PRO A 49 -16.03 4.47 22.68
N GLN A 50 -15.34 3.92 21.68
CA GLN A 50 -13.90 3.64 21.71
C GLN A 50 -13.16 4.61 20.78
N THR A 51 -11.92 4.95 21.16
CA THR A 51 -10.98 5.69 20.32
C THR A 51 -9.78 4.80 20.06
N ARG A 52 -9.40 4.68 18.78
CA ARG A 52 -8.21 3.95 18.34
C ARG A 52 -7.01 4.87 18.34
N LEU A 53 -5.90 4.36 18.86
CA LEU A 53 -4.63 5.07 18.98
C LEU A 53 -3.49 4.19 18.45
N VAL A 54 -2.53 4.80 17.80
CA VAL A 54 -1.23 4.21 17.49
C VAL A 54 -0.24 4.69 18.55
N VAL A 55 0.36 3.75 19.27
CA VAL A 55 1.25 4.03 20.38
C VAL A 55 2.60 3.37 20.16
N SER A 56 3.67 4.17 20.26
CA SER A 56 5.04 3.67 20.32
C SER A 56 5.53 3.76 21.76
N ASP A 57 6.01 2.63 22.30
CA ASP A 57 6.58 2.54 23.66
C ASP A 57 7.93 1.83 23.61
N SER A 58 8.98 2.50 24.06
CA SER A 58 10.33 1.95 24.07
C SER A 58 10.51 0.71 24.96
N LEU A 59 9.58 0.46 25.91
CA LEU A 59 9.52 -0.75 26.72
C LEU A 59 8.73 -1.88 26.03
N GLY A 60 8.22 -1.64 24.82
CA GLY A 60 7.45 -2.59 24.04
C GLY A 60 6.16 -3.02 24.74
N LEU A 61 5.77 -4.27 24.57
CA LEU A 61 4.51 -4.81 25.08
C LEU A 61 4.34 -4.57 26.59
N ASN A 62 5.40 -4.64 27.38
CA ASN A 62 5.30 -4.44 28.83
C ASN A 62 4.90 -2.99 29.17
N GLY A 63 5.43 -2.00 28.46
CA GLY A 63 5.04 -0.61 28.60
C GLY A 63 3.58 -0.40 28.24
N ILE A 64 3.17 -0.94 27.09
CA ILE A 64 1.78 -0.86 26.62
C ILE A 64 0.81 -1.52 27.59
N LEU A 65 1.10 -2.70 28.13
CA LEU A 65 0.22 -3.35 29.11
C LEU A 65 0.06 -2.52 30.39
N ASN A 66 1.13 -1.88 30.86
CA ASN A 66 1.04 -0.96 31.99
C ASN A 66 0.18 0.28 31.67
N LEU A 67 0.35 0.84 30.47
CA LEU A 67 -0.46 1.95 29.98
C LEU A 67 -1.94 1.56 29.88
N CYS A 68 -2.22 0.37 29.39
CA CYS A 68 -3.57 -0.15 29.22
C CYS A 68 -4.30 -0.42 30.55
N VAL A 69 -3.59 -0.72 31.63
CA VAL A 69 -4.19 -0.76 32.97
C VAL A 69 -4.72 0.61 33.39
N LEU A 70 -4.03 1.69 33.00
CA LEU A 70 -4.43 3.07 33.33
C LEU A 70 -5.54 3.58 32.41
N LEU A 71 -5.46 3.26 31.12
CA LEU A 71 -6.39 3.75 30.10
C LEU A 71 -7.58 2.81 29.86
N ASN A 72 -7.65 1.69 30.55
CA ASN A 72 -8.70 0.68 30.40
C ASN A 72 -8.88 0.23 28.95
N CYS A 73 -7.77 -0.18 28.29
CA CYS A 73 -7.79 -0.62 26.89
C CYS A 73 -8.71 -1.84 26.70
N SER A 74 -9.50 -1.83 25.66
CA SER A 74 -10.29 -2.98 25.20
C SER A 74 -9.53 -3.85 24.21
N THR A 75 -8.61 -3.27 23.44
CA THR A 75 -7.81 -3.93 22.41
C THR A 75 -6.34 -3.51 22.52
N VAL A 76 -5.43 -4.44 22.28
CA VAL A 76 -3.98 -4.21 22.11
C VAL A 76 -3.50 -5.07 20.97
N GLU A 77 -2.99 -4.46 19.92
CA GLU A 77 -2.51 -5.16 18.73
C GLU A 77 -1.12 -4.65 18.33
N SER A 78 -0.16 -5.56 18.09
CA SER A 78 1.16 -5.19 17.58
C SER A 78 1.08 -4.84 16.10
N LEU A 79 1.73 -3.75 15.70
CA LEU A 79 1.78 -3.33 14.29
C LEU A 79 2.94 -3.95 13.51
N GLY A 80 3.72 -4.84 14.15
CA GLY A 80 4.73 -5.65 13.47
C GLY A 80 6.03 -4.91 13.18
N ASP A 81 6.30 -3.78 13.83
CA ASP A 81 7.59 -3.11 13.76
C ASP A 81 8.72 -4.02 14.28
N PRO A 82 9.93 -3.93 13.73
CA PRO A 82 11.02 -4.85 14.04
C PRO A 82 11.50 -4.76 15.50
N GLN A 83 11.26 -3.64 16.18
CA GLN A 83 11.60 -3.44 17.57
C GLN A 83 10.53 -3.97 18.54
N GLY A 84 9.31 -4.27 18.04
CA GLY A 84 8.18 -4.68 18.88
C GLY A 84 7.71 -3.58 19.83
N GLN A 85 7.78 -2.33 19.38
CA GLN A 85 7.50 -1.13 20.17
C GLN A 85 6.25 -0.40 19.72
N LEU A 86 5.66 -0.77 18.55
CA LEU A 86 4.53 -0.09 17.94
C LEU A 86 3.25 -0.94 18.07
N PHE A 87 2.20 -0.30 18.61
CA PHE A 87 0.94 -0.97 18.89
C PHE A 87 -0.25 -0.10 18.53
N MET A 88 -1.34 -0.72 18.08
CA MET A 88 -2.67 -0.14 18.09
C MET A 88 -3.37 -0.51 19.38
N ILE A 89 -4.00 0.48 20.06
CA ILE A 89 -4.82 0.26 21.23
C ILE A 89 -6.18 0.93 21.07
N GLU A 90 -7.19 0.35 21.67
CA GLU A 90 -8.51 0.96 21.80
C GLU A 90 -8.79 1.33 23.25
N ILE A 91 -9.21 2.57 23.48
CA ILE A 91 -9.53 3.10 24.80
C ILE A 91 -10.93 3.72 24.81
N PRO A 92 -11.63 3.78 25.95
CA PRO A 92 -12.85 4.56 26.07
C PRO A 92 -12.64 6.01 25.61
N SER A 93 -13.50 6.51 24.71
CA SER A 93 -13.34 7.85 24.10
C SER A 93 -13.31 8.97 25.15
N ALA A 94 -13.93 8.76 26.30
CA ALA A 94 -13.86 9.71 27.42
C ALA A 94 -12.44 9.90 27.97
N LEU A 95 -11.53 8.94 27.76
CA LEU A 95 -10.13 9.00 28.17
C LEU A 95 -9.20 9.53 27.09
N ALA A 96 -9.67 9.68 25.85
CA ALA A 96 -8.87 10.17 24.73
C ALA A 96 -8.18 11.53 25.01
N PRO A 97 -8.80 12.52 25.67
CA PRO A 97 -8.12 13.78 26.00
C PRO A 97 -6.89 13.62 26.90
N LEU A 98 -6.82 12.55 27.71
CA LEU A 98 -5.68 12.29 28.57
C LEU A 98 -4.42 11.86 27.81
N THR A 99 -4.57 11.39 26.57
CA THR A 99 -3.45 10.95 25.74
C THR A 99 -2.52 12.10 25.34
N SER A 100 -3.02 13.33 25.28
CA SER A 100 -2.18 14.51 25.08
C SER A 100 -1.15 14.71 26.19
N LEU A 101 -1.46 14.25 27.41
CA LEU A 101 -0.53 14.29 28.55
C LEU A 101 0.60 13.26 28.39
N LEU A 102 0.35 12.16 27.69
CA LEU A 102 1.37 11.13 27.40
C LEU A 102 2.39 11.65 26.38
N ASN A 103 1.96 12.47 25.43
CA ASN A 103 2.83 13.12 24.45
C ASN A 103 3.68 14.27 25.05
N LEU A 104 3.38 14.75 26.27
CA LEU A 104 4.23 15.71 27.00
C LEU A 104 5.59 15.14 27.42
N ASN A 105 5.81 13.87 27.14
CA ASN A 105 7.11 13.20 26.99
C ASN A 105 8.12 13.55 28.09
N LEU A 106 7.74 13.38 29.34
CA LEU A 106 8.63 13.60 30.50
C LEU A 106 9.90 12.72 30.43
N LEU A 107 9.93 11.65 29.60
CA LEU A 107 11.06 10.73 29.49
C LEU A 107 11.35 10.24 28.07
N GLY A 108 10.67 10.69 27.02
CA GLY A 108 10.90 10.23 25.64
C GLY A 108 10.55 8.76 25.37
N LEU A 109 9.78 8.13 26.23
CA LEU A 109 9.54 6.68 26.19
C LEU A 109 8.28 6.28 25.43
N VAL A 110 7.29 7.17 25.32
CA VAL A 110 5.98 6.89 24.73
C VAL A 110 5.60 8.00 23.77
N SER A 111 5.16 7.65 22.56
CA SER A 111 4.45 8.55 21.65
C SER A 111 3.08 7.99 21.31
N VAL A 112 2.10 8.87 21.17
CA VAL A 112 0.70 8.51 20.91
C VAL A 112 0.19 9.35 19.74
N GLU A 113 -0.36 8.69 18.75
CA GLU A 113 -1.10 9.31 17.62
C GLU A 113 -2.53 8.76 17.58
N THR A 114 -3.47 9.56 17.13
CA THR A 114 -4.78 9.02 16.76
C THR A 114 -4.62 8.07 15.58
N ASP A 115 -5.23 6.89 15.65
CA ASP A 115 -5.30 5.98 14.51
C ASP A 115 -6.25 6.58 13.48
N GLN A 116 -5.67 7.28 12.51
CA GLN A 116 -6.40 8.07 11.54
C GLN A 116 -7.20 7.15 10.62
N PHE A 117 -8.45 7.54 10.37
CA PHE A 117 -9.26 6.94 9.34
C PHE A 117 -9.02 7.71 8.04
N VAL A 118 -8.52 7.03 7.04
CA VAL A 118 -8.16 7.60 5.75
C VAL A 118 -9.08 7.08 4.66
N GLN A 119 -9.30 7.88 3.62
CA GLN A 119 -10.12 7.51 2.47
C GLN A 119 -9.37 7.86 1.19
N THR A 120 -9.40 6.94 0.21
CA THR A 120 -8.86 7.20 -1.13
C THR A 120 -9.67 8.28 -1.84
N GLN A 121 -8.99 9.15 -2.57
CA GLN A 121 -9.63 10.19 -3.39
C GLN A 121 -9.76 9.70 -4.82
N GLY A 122 -10.99 9.66 -5.33
CA GLY A 122 -11.27 9.35 -6.72
C GLY A 122 -10.94 10.50 -7.67
N ALA A 123 -10.75 10.17 -8.94
CA ALA A 123 -10.66 11.11 -10.05
C ALA A 123 -11.95 11.11 -10.87
N SER A 124 -12.19 12.18 -11.63
CA SER A 124 -13.30 12.21 -12.58
C SER A 124 -12.95 11.39 -13.82
N ALA A 125 -13.89 10.57 -14.33
CA ALA A 125 -13.71 9.83 -15.57
C ALA A 125 -13.70 10.74 -16.78
N GLY A 126 -12.84 10.39 -17.72
CA GLY A 126 -12.92 10.83 -19.10
C GLY A 126 -13.93 10.00 -19.93
N ALA A 127 -13.93 10.24 -21.24
CA ALA A 127 -14.68 9.40 -22.17
C ALA A 127 -14.10 7.99 -22.22
N VAL A 128 -14.97 6.98 -22.35
CA VAL A 128 -14.58 5.56 -22.47
C VAL A 128 -13.67 5.39 -23.69
N PRO A 129 -12.43 4.94 -23.54
CA PRO A 129 -11.52 4.79 -24.66
C PRO A 129 -11.94 3.67 -25.62
N THR A 130 -11.77 3.87 -26.92
CA THR A 130 -12.16 2.90 -27.95
C THR A 130 -11.36 1.59 -27.90
N TYR A 131 -10.11 1.62 -27.41
CA TYR A 131 -9.28 0.41 -27.26
C TYR A 131 -9.78 -0.55 -26.16
N LEU A 132 -10.72 -0.11 -25.32
CA LEU A 132 -11.37 -0.98 -24.35
C LEU A 132 -12.22 -2.07 -25.03
N SER A 133 -12.71 -1.85 -26.24
CA SER A 133 -13.45 -2.86 -27.02
C SER A 133 -12.56 -3.83 -27.78
N ASP A 134 -11.23 -3.72 -27.65
CA ASP A 134 -10.29 -4.65 -28.30
C ASP A 134 -10.04 -5.89 -27.42
N GLU A 135 -11.02 -6.77 -27.45
CA GLU A 135 -11.04 -8.03 -26.70
C GLU A 135 -10.33 -9.18 -27.40
N ALA A 136 -9.69 -8.92 -28.56
CA ALA A 136 -8.97 -9.94 -29.30
C ALA A 136 -7.97 -10.67 -28.38
N PRO A 137 -7.96 -12.01 -28.37
CA PRO A 137 -7.06 -12.75 -27.49
C PRO A 137 -5.61 -12.57 -27.93
N TYR A 138 -4.76 -12.25 -26.97
CA TYR A 138 -3.33 -12.07 -27.15
C TYR A 138 -2.55 -12.87 -26.09
N THR A 139 -1.47 -13.55 -26.50
CA THR A 139 -0.61 -14.27 -25.56
C THR A 139 0.47 -13.33 -25.02
N TYR A 140 0.40 -13.03 -23.72
CA TYR A 140 1.34 -12.17 -23.01
C TYR A 140 2.00 -12.95 -21.89
N TYR A 141 3.29 -13.22 -22.00
CA TYR A 141 4.09 -14.00 -21.03
C TYR A 141 3.44 -15.33 -20.59
N GLY A 142 2.87 -16.05 -21.54
CA GLY A 142 2.25 -17.37 -21.32
C GLY A 142 0.80 -17.33 -20.81
N THR A 143 0.23 -16.14 -20.66
CA THR A 143 -1.18 -15.96 -20.27
C THR A 143 -1.96 -15.33 -21.42
N THR A 144 -3.20 -15.78 -21.65
CA THR A 144 -4.09 -15.14 -22.60
C THR A 144 -4.70 -13.90 -21.96
N VAL A 145 -4.53 -12.77 -22.62
CA VAL A 145 -5.05 -11.46 -22.23
C VAL A 145 -5.80 -10.82 -23.38
N TRP A 146 -6.53 -9.73 -23.13
CA TRP A 146 -7.08 -8.93 -24.21
C TRP A 146 -5.98 -8.11 -24.90
N HIS A 147 -6.07 -7.97 -26.22
CA HIS A 147 -5.10 -7.22 -27.02
C HIS A 147 -5.03 -5.76 -26.56
N GLY A 148 -6.18 -5.12 -26.32
CA GLY A 148 -6.26 -3.76 -25.79
C GLY A 148 -5.54 -3.54 -24.46
N TYR A 149 -5.46 -4.55 -23.60
CA TYR A 149 -4.71 -4.47 -22.34
C TYR A 149 -3.20 -4.23 -22.56
N VAL A 150 -2.62 -4.85 -23.58
CA VAL A 150 -1.19 -4.70 -23.88
C VAL A 150 -0.91 -3.50 -24.79
N TYR A 151 -1.76 -3.29 -25.79
CA TYR A 151 -1.56 -2.29 -26.86
C TYR A 151 -2.28 -0.95 -26.62
N GLN A 152 -2.50 -0.60 -25.36
CA GLN A 152 -3.05 0.69 -24.95
C GLN A 152 -2.03 1.84 -25.03
N PRO A 153 -2.50 3.11 -25.14
CA PRO A 153 -1.62 4.27 -25.20
C PRO A 153 -0.65 4.36 -24.03
N ALA A 154 -1.13 4.17 -22.79
CA ALA A 154 -0.31 4.26 -21.59
C ALA A 154 0.95 3.38 -21.67
N ASN A 155 0.78 2.12 -22.08
CA ASN A 155 1.87 1.15 -22.22
C ASN A 155 2.84 1.49 -23.36
N THR A 156 2.31 2.03 -24.45
CA THR A 156 3.09 2.48 -25.61
C THR A 156 3.92 3.72 -25.29
N LEU A 157 3.31 4.72 -24.65
CA LEU A 157 3.96 5.97 -24.27
C LEU A 157 5.17 5.73 -23.37
N ILE A 158 5.05 4.89 -22.36
CA ILE A 158 6.17 4.58 -21.46
C ILE A 158 7.16 3.56 -22.05
N ARG A 159 6.93 3.06 -23.26
CA ARG A 159 7.82 2.15 -24.01
C ARG A 159 8.09 0.81 -23.33
N THR A 160 7.09 0.25 -22.62
CA THR A 160 7.25 -1.01 -21.86
C THR A 160 7.71 -2.16 -22.74
N GLY A 161 7.00 -2.45 -23.86
CA GLY A 161 7.34 -3.56 -24.75
C GLY A 161 8.74 -3.42 -25.37
N THR A 162 9.15 -2.19 -25.74
CA THR A 162 10.51 -1.90 -26.22
C THR A 162 11.54 -2.22 -25.14
N THR A 163 11.25 -1.86 -23.89
CA THR A 163 12.13 -2.09 -22.74
C THR A 163 12.29 -3.57 -22.44
N GLN A 164 11.18 -4.29 -22.35
CA GLN A 164 11.17 -5.73 -22.10
C GLN A 164 11.99 -6.48 -23.16
N ALA A 165 11.82 -6.11 -24.44
CA ALA A 165 12.55 -6.74 -25.56
C ALA A 165 14.03 -6.36 -25.57
N ALA A 166 14.38 -5.07 -25.37
CA ALA A 166 15.75 -4.59 -25.47
C ALA A 166 16.65 -5.08 -24.33
N PHE A 167 16.10 -5.20 -23.14
CA PHE A 167 16.84 -5.60 -21.95
C PHE A 167 16.58 -7.05 -21.53
N ASN A 168 15.66 -7.75 -22.21
CA ASN A 168 15.23 -9.11 -21.86
C ASN A 168 14.81 -9.23 -20.40
N THR A 169 14.04 -8.24 -19.91
CA THR A 169 13.61 -8.13 -18.52
C THR A 169 12.07 -8.15 -18.44
N ALA A 170 11.55 -8.81 -17.45
CA ALA A 170 10.12 -8.93 -17.20
C ALA A 170 9.77 -8.86 -15.70
N GLY A 171 10.72 -8.46 -14.84
CA GLY A 171 10.53 -8.36 -13.39
C GLY A 171 10.78 -9.67 -12.63
N SER A 172 11.36 -10.68 -13.26
CA SER A 172 11.59 -12.00 -12.63
C SER A 172 12.46 -11.89 -11.36
N GLY A 173 12.07 -12.63 -10.31
CA GLY A 173 12.77 -12.64 -9.02
C GLY A 173 12.55 -11.40 -8.15
N VAL A 174 11.58 -10.55 -8.50
CA VAL A 174 11.20 -9.36 -7.72
C VAL A 174 9.84 -9.58 -7.08
N VAL A 175 9.73 -9.27 -5.80
CA VAL A 175 8.46 -9.18 -5.09
C VAL A 175 8.03 -7.72 -5.00
N VAL A 176 6.84 -7.43 -5.51
CA VAL A 176 6.17 -6.13 -5.41
C VAL A 176 5.02 -6.27 -4.43
N ALA A 177 5.04 -5.52 -3.34
CA ALA A 177 3.90 -5.43 -2.43
C ALA A 177 2.93 -4.37 -2.94
N ASP A 178 1.66 -4.74 -3.04
CA ASP A 178 0.57 -3.85 -3.45
C ASP A 178 -0.35 -3.60 -2.25
N ILE A 179 -0.22 -2.43 -1.62
CA ILE A 179 -1.01 -2.04 -0.45
C ILE A 179 -2.27 -1.33 -0.94
N ASP A 180 -3.39 -2.05 -0.95
CA ASP A 180 -4.62 -1.60 -1.60
C ASP A 180 -5.88 -2.25 -0.99
N THR A 181 -6.97 -2.33 -1.76
CA THR A 181 -8.23 -3.00 -1.39
C THR A 181 -8.16 -4.52 -1.42
N GLY A 182 -7.04 -5.10 -1.85
CA GLY A 182 -6.86 -6.53 -2.10
C GLY A 182 -6.99 -6.87 -3.58
N VAL A 183 -6.77 -8.12 -3.96
CA VAL A 183 -6.74 -8.59 -5.34
C VAL A 183 -7.65 -9.79 -5.52
N ASP A 184 -8.31 -9.93 -6.68
CA ASP A 184 -8.98 -11.18 -7.04
C ASP A 184 -7.96 -12.31 -7.27
N PRO A 185 -7.88 -13.29 -6.36
CA PRO A 185 -6.86 -14.35 -6.45
C PRO A 185 -7.09 -15.32 -7.59
N ASN A 186 -8.29 -15.30 -8.19
CA ASN A 186 -8.68 -16.20 -9.28
C ASN A 186 -8.60 -15.53 -10.66
N HIS A 187 -8.26 -14.24 -10.72
CA HIS A 187 -8.17 -13.53 -11.99
C HIS A 187 -7.19 -14.25 -12.95
N PRO A 188 -7.61 -14.65 -14.17
CA PRO A 188 -6.81 -15.48 -15.07
C PRO A 188 -5.40 -14.93 -15.34
N VAL A 189 -5.27 -13.61 -15.44
CA VAL A 189 -4.00 -12.92 -15.73
C VAL A 189 -3.07 -12.92 -14.51
N LEU A 190 -3.62 -12.77 -13.30
CA LEU A 190 -2.85 -12.50 -12.08
C LEU A 190 -2.51 -13.75 -11.27
N LYS A 191 -3.37 -14.76 -11.27
CA LYS A 191 -3.29 -15.94 -10.38
C LYS A 191 -1.93 -16.63 -10.32
N ASN A 192 -1.14 -16.58 -11.41
CA ASN A 192 0.16 -17.25 -11.48
C ASN A 192 1.31 -16.42 -10.91
N VAL A 193 1.10 -15.12 -10.68
CA VAL A 193 2.11 -14.20 -10.14
C VAL A 193 1.76 -13.69 -8.73
N LEU A 194 0.55 -14.01 -8.23
CA LEU A 194 0.14 -13.62 -6.89
C LEU A 194 0.78 -14.51 -5.82
N LEU A 195 1.34 -13.87 -4.80
CA LEU A 195 1.72 -14.52 -3.54
C LEU A 195 0.52 -14.55 -2.58
N THR A 196 0.60 -15.41 -1.57
CA THR A 196 -0.36 -15.35 -0.47
C THR A 196 -0.16 -14.05 0.28
N GLY A 197 -1.10 -13.15 0.16
CA GLY A 197 -1.09 -11.86 0.81
C GLY A 197 -1.64 -11.88 2.23
N TYR A 198 -2.05 -10.72 2.70
CA TYR A 198 -2.67 -10.57 4.02
C TYR A 198 -3.79 -9.53 3.99
N ASP A 199 -4.90 -9.84 4.65
CA ASP A 199 -6.02 -8.93 4.87
C ASP A 199 -5.93 -8.34 6.28
N PHE A 200 -5.46 -7.11 6.37
CA PHE A 200 -5.31 -6.38 7.64
C PHE A 200 -6.67 -5.92 8.17
N THR A 201 -7.65 -5.69 7.29
CA THR A 201 -8.99 -5.25 7.68
C THR A 201 -9.75 -6.33 8.44
N ARG A 202 -9.39 -7.61 8.25
CA ARG A 202 -9.97 -8.79 8.91
C ARG A 202 -8.96 -9.60 9.71
N ASN A 203 -7.71 -9.16 9.73
CA ASN A 203 -6.59 -9.81 10.42
C ASN A 203 -6.43 -11.30 10.04
N GLN A 204 -6.38 -11.60 8.74
CA GLN A 204 -6.30 -12.96 8.21
C GLN A 204 -5.36 -13.10 7.02
N SER A 205 -4.86 -14.31 6.80
CA SER A 205 -4.05 -14.66 5.62
C SER A 205 -4.89 -14.59 4.35
N GLY A 206 -4.27 -14.12 3.25
CA GLY A 206 -4.89 -13.93 1.95
C GLY A 206 -5.31 -12.48 1.74
N GLY A 207 -4.78 -11.82 0.71
CA GLY A 207 -5.04 -10.41 0.38
C GLY A 207 -6.19 -10.25 -0.62
N SER A 208 -7.32 -10.94 -0.42
CA SER A 208 -8.42 -10.94 -1.38
C SER A 208 -9.46 -9.86 -1.07
N GLU A 209 -9.87 -9.09 -2.08
CA GLU A 209 -11.01 -8.17 -2.01
C GLU A 209 -12.37 -8.88 -2.23
N MET A 210 -12.37 -10.11 -2.76
CA MET A 210 -13.59 -10.85 -3.07
C MET A 210 -14.44 -11.17 -1.84
N SER A 211 -13.84 -11.13 -0.65
CA SER A 211 -14.54 -11.31 0.63
C SER A 211 -15.40 -10.09 1.03
N ASP A 212 -15.21 -8.95 0.40
CA ASP A 212 -15.96 -7.72 0.69
C ASP A 212 -17.39 -7.79 0.13
N VAL A 213 -17.57 -8.59 -0.91
CA VAL A 213 -18.86 -8.76 -1.61
C VAL A 213 -19.46 -10.10 -1.21
N SER A 214 -20.67 -10.10 -0.66
CA SER A 214 -21.38 -11.33 -0.32
C SER A 214 -21.87 -12.06 -1.58
N GLN A 215 -21.90 -13.40 -1.57
CA GLN A 215 -22.47 -14.18 -2.68
C GLN A 215 -23.94 -13.81 -2.97
N SER A 216 -24.70 -13.36 -1.96
CA SER A 216 -26.06 -12.88 -2.13
C SER A 216 -26.13 -11.53 -2.86
N THR A 217 -25.09 -10.71 -2.74
CA THR A 217 -24.95 -9.45 -3.48
C THR A 217 -24.64 -9.75 -4.95
N VAL A 218 -23.80 -10.73 -5.23
CA VAL A 218 -23.47 -11.18 -6.59
C VAL A 218 -24.68 -11.83 -7.28
N ALA A 219 -25.49 -12.61 -6.56
CA ALA A 219 -26.67 -13.27 -7.13
C ALA A 219 -27.81 -12.32 -7.55
N VAL A 220 -27.85 -11.11 -7.01
CA VAL A 220 -28.81 -10.05 -7.42
C VAL A 220 -28.36 -9.38 -8.74
N LEU A 221 -27.11 -9.62 -9.17
CA LEU A 221 -26.51 -9.02 -10.34
C LEU A 221 -26.92 -9.69 -11.67
N ASP A 222 -27.45 -10.91 -11.62
CA ASP A 222 -27.88 -11.68 -12.82
C ASP A 222 -29.29 -11.30 -13.36
N GLY A 223 -29.85 -10.17 -12.92
CA GLY A 223 -31.15 -9.68 -13.39
C GLY A 223 -31.06 -8.74 -14.60
N ASP A 224 -31.80 -9.04 -15.65
CA ASP A 224 -31.86 -8.48 -17.01
C ASP A 224 -32.04 -6.95 -17.18
N ASN A 225 -31.41 -6.08 -16.39
CA ASN A 225 -31.48 -4.63 -16.60
C ASN A 225 -30.10 -3.98 -16.61
N VAL A 226 -29.50 -3.97 -17.79
CA VAL A 226 -28.26 -3.28 -18.09
C VAL A 226 -28.52 -1.80 -18.33
N GLN A 227 -28.22 -0.94 -17.39
CA GLN A 227 -27.93 0.46 -17.65
C GLN A 227 -26.44 0.69 -17.44
N THR A 228 -25.81 1.35 -18.40
CA THR A 228 -24.40 1.80 -18.31
C THR A 228 -24.24 2.71 -17.11
N ALA A 229 -23.72 2.18 -16.01
CA ALA A 229 -23.45 2.92 -14.81
C ALA A 229 -21.96 3.24 -14.72
N GLN A 230 -21.65 4.47 -14.36
CA GLN A 230 -20.30 4.94 -14.11
C GLN A 230 -19.99 4.76 -12.62
N VAL A 231 -18.91 4.07 -12.29
CA VAL A 231 -18.42 3.95 -10.92
C VAL A 231 -17.75 5.26 -10.51
N SER A 232 -18.25 5.90 -9.50
CA SER A 232 -17.74 7.17 -8.97
C SER A 232 -16.73 6.89 -7.87
N GLN A 233 -15.49 7.03 -8.15
CA GLN A 233 -14.28 7.31 -7.31
C GLN A 233 -13.00 6.62 -7.81
N SER A 234 -12.33 6.86 -8.65
CA SER A 234 -11.45 6.30 -9.63
C SER A 234 -12.41 5.76 -10.67
N THR A 235 -12.81 6.58 -11.58
CA THR A 235 -13.89 6.22 -12.46
C THR A 235 -13.45 5.06 -13.32
N VAL A 236 -14.07 3.95 -13.14
CA VAL A 236 -13.82 2.70 -13.83
C VAL A 236 -14.93 2.50 -14.85
N ALA A 237 -14.56 2.40 -16.13
CA ALA A 237 -15.49 1.90 -17.14
C ALA A 237 -15.27 0.40 -17.26
N VAL A 238 -16.25 -0.39 -16.83
CA VAL A 238 -16.21 -1.85 -16.88
C VAL A 238 -16.81 -2.32 -18.19
N LEU A 239 -16.15 -3.29 -18.82
CA LEU A 239 -16.50 -3.74 -20.18
C LEU A 239 -17.43 -4.92 -20.20
N ASP A 240 -17.45 -5.77 -19.19
CA ASP A 240 -18.39 -6.88 -19.06
C ASP A 240 -19.42 -6.57 -18.00
N GLN A 241 -20.62 -6.22 -18.45
CA GLN A 241 -21.62 -5.48 -17.70
C GLN A 241 -22.48 -6.32 -16.74
N SER A 242 -22.39 -7.64 -16.78
CA SER A 242 -23.37 -8.46 -16.07
C SER A 242 -23.15 -8.53 -14.54
N THR A 243 -21.91 -8.40 -14.08
CA THR A 243 -21.55 -8.62 -12.67
C THR A 243 -21.32 -7.34 -11.86
N VAL A 244 -20.99 -6.22 -12.53
CA VAL A 244 -20.50 -4.99 -11.87
C VAL A 244 -21.58 -3.93 -11.71
N ALA A 245 -22.64 -3.96 -12.50
CA ALA A 245 -23.69 -2.93 -12.55
C ALA A 245 -24.40 -2.64 -11.20
N VAL A 246 -24.39 -3.58 -10.25
CA VAL A 246 -25.06 -3.42 -8.92
C VAL A 246 -24.11 -2.84 -7.85
N LEU A 247 -22.80 -2.95 -8.08
CA LEU A 247 -21.82 -2.31 -7.19
C LEU A 247 -21.71 -0.81 -7.51
N ASP A 248 -22.08 -0.43 -8.72
CA ASP A 248 -22.13 0.92 -9.21
C ASP A 248 -23.10 1.80 -8.43
N GLY A 249 -22.58 2.91 -7.90
CA GLY A 249 -23.36 3.84 -7.10
C GLY A 249 -23.61 3.40 -5.65
N ASN A 250 -23.15 2.23 -5.23
CA ASN A 250 -23.17 1.85 -3.82
C ASN A 250 -21.90 2.35 -3.11
N PRO A 251 -21.99 3.33 -2.21
CA PRO A 251 -20.83 3.91 -1.53
C PRO A 251 -20.02 2.89 -0.70
N ASN A 252 -20.62 1.75 -0.35
CA ASN A 252 -19.94 0.70 0.40
C ASN A 252 -18.91 -0.09 -0.46
N TYR A 253 -18.99 0.04 -1.78
CA TYR A 253 -18.13 -0.68 -2.73
C TYR A 253 -17.43 0.24 -3.73
N SER A 254 -17.35 1.53 -3.42
CA SER A 254 -16.83 2.55 -4.35
C SER A 254 -15.39 2.32 -4.82
N ALA A 255 -14.59 1.56 -4.07
CA ALA A 255 -13.22 1.20 -4.43
C ALA A 255 -13.03 -0.32 -4.63
N PHE A 256 -14.11 -1.10 -4.72
CA PHE A 256 -14.02 -2.52 -5.04
C PHE A 256 -13.37 -2.71 -6.42
N GLY A 257 -12.42 -3.62 -6.51
CA GLY A 257 -11.64 -3.86 -7.74
C GLY A 257 -10.39 -3.01 -7.89
N HIS A 258 -10.20 -1.96 -7.08
CA HIS A 258 -9.06 -1.06 -7.23
C HIS A 258 -7.72 -1.79 -7.09
N GLY A 259 -7.55 -2.67 -6.11
CA GLY A 259 -6.32 -3.44 -5.96
C GLY A 259 -6.10 -4.50 -7.06
N THR A 260 -7.17 -5.10 -7.61
CA THR A 260 -7.04 -5.94 -8.83
C THR A 260 -6.56 -5.11 -10.02
N MET A 261 -7.02 -3.85 -10.14
CA MET A 261 -6.61 -2.95 -11.22
C MET A 261 -5.15 -2.53 -11.10
N THR A 262 -4.69 -2.14 -9.92
CA THR A 262 -3.30 -1.74 -9.66
C THR A 262 -2.35 -2.92 -9.86
N ALA A 263 -2.69 -4.10 -9.36
CA ALA A 263 -1.95 -5.34 -9.61
C ALA A 263 -1.85 -5.67 -11.11
N GLY A 264 -2.93 -5.44 -11.86
CA GLY A 264 -2.93 -5.62 -13.32
C GLY A 264 -1.96 -4.69 -14.03
N ILE A 265 -1.86 -3.44 -13.63
CA ILE A 265 -0.90 -2.50 -14.23
C ILE A 265 0.55 -2.88 -13.86
N ILE A 266 0.80 -3.31 -12.64
CA ILE A 266 2.11 -3.83 -12.25
C ILE A 266 2.48 -5.03 -13.14
N HIS A 267 1.55 -5.98 -13.35
CA HIS A 267 1.74 -7.12 -14.23
C HIS A 267 1.93 -6.71 -15.71
N LEU A 268 1.24 -5.69 -16.19
CA LEU A 268 1.41 -5.18 -17.54
C LEU A 268 2.87 -4.74 -17.80
N VAL A 269 3.49 -4.08 -16.84
CA VAL A 269 4.86 -3.58 -16.98
C VAL A 269 5.90 -4.63 -16.62
N ALA A 270 5.68 -5.39 -15.54
CA ALA A 270 6.59 -6.40 -15.02
C ALA A 270 5.90 -7.77 -14.87
N PRO A 271 5.61 -8.47 -16.00
CA PRO A 271 4.72 -9.63 -16.03
C PRO A 271 5.25 -10.88 -15.31
N GLN A 272 6.52 -10.91 -14.95
CA GLN A 272 7.13 -12.00 -14.16
C GLN A 272 7.49 -11.58 -12.72
N ALA A 273 7.19 -10.36 -12.32
CA ALA A 273 7.28 -9.98 -10.91
C ALA A 273 6.20 -10.71 -10.11
N GLN A 274 6.55 -11.13 -8.90
CA GLN A 274 5.57 -11.66 -7.96
C GLN A 274 4.87 -10.51 -7.24
N ILE A 275 3.56 -10.56 -7.16
CA ILE A 275 2.75 -9.53 -6.50
C ILE A 275 2.29 -10.07 -5.15
N LEU A 276 2.60 -9.33 -4.08
CA LEU A 276 2.15 -9.61 -2.72
C LEU A 276 0.97 -8.69 -2.38
N PRO A 277 -0.27 -9.17 -2.48
CA PRO A 277 -1.44 -8.36 -2.20
C PRO A 277 -1.59 -8.12 -0.69
N LEU A 278 -1.61 -6.87 -0.28
CA LEU A 278 -1.73 -6.43 1.10
C LEU A 278 -2.98 -5.57 1.26
N LYS A 279 -4.08 -6.24 1.64
CA LYS A 279 -5.36 -5.58 1.80
C LYS A 279 -5.39 -4.77 3.09
N ALA A 280 -5.14 -3.47 2.98
CA ALA A 280 -5.25 -2.49 4.06
C ALA A 280 -6.53 -1.65 3.96
N PHE A 281 -7.15 -1.59 2.77
CA PHE A 281 -8.35 -0.81 2.49
C PHE A 281 -9.59 -1.71 2.36
N GLN A 282 -10.70 -1.19 2.82
CA GLN A 282 -12.02 -1.78 2.59
C GLN A 282 -12.53 -1.48 1.17
N ALA A 283 -13.58 -2.16 0.74
CA ALA A 283 -14.18 -1.97 -0.60
C ALA A 283 -14.71 -0.55 -0.85
N ASN A 284 -14.98 0.22 0.20
CA ASN A 284 -15.38 1.63 0.10
C ASN A 284 -14.19 2.60 0.02
N GLY A 285 -12.96 2.11 -0.07
CA GLY A 285 -11.75 2.91 -0.17
C GLY A 285 -11.27 3.50 1.16
N THR A 286 -11.77 3.01 2.29
CA THR A 286 -11.35 3.48 3.62
C THR A 286 -10.37 2.52 4.27
N ALA A 287 -9.44 3.06 5.08
CA ALA A 287 -8.49 2.30 5.89
C ALA A 287 -8.22 2.99 7.22
N TYR A 288 -7.73 2.23 8.18
CA TYR A 288 -7.04 2.79 9.33
C TYR A 288 -5.54 2.93 9.05
N ASN A 289 -4.92 3.98 9.57
CA ASN A 289 -3.47 4.17 9.42
C ASN A 289 -2.69 2.99 10.01
N SER A 290 -3.16 2.39 11.10
CA SER A 290 -2.56 1.18 11.69
C SER A 290 -2.49 -0.01 10.72
N ASP A 291 -3.50 -0.21 9.86
CA ASP A 291 -3.51 -1.28 8.86
C ASP A 291 -2.47 -1.01 7.75
N ILE A 292 -2.31 0.25 7.35
CA ILE A 292 -1.27 0.69 6.40
C ILE A 292 0.13 0.47 6.99
N LEU A 293 0.35 0.84 8.26
CA LEU A 293 1.62 0.61 8.95
C LEU A 293 1.98 -0.87 8.99
N ARG A 294 1.02 -1.72 9.37
CA ARG A 294 1.18 -3.18 9.38
C ARG A 294 1.54 -3.71 8.00
N ALA A 295 0.87 -3.21 6.96
CA ALA A 295 1.13 -3.62 5.58
C ALA A 295 2.56 -3.27 5.14
N ILE A 296 3.08 -2.08 5.48
CA ILE A 296 4.45 -1.68 5.16
C ILE A 296 5.47 -2.60 5.87
N TYR A 297 5.32 -2.84 7.19
CA TYR A 297 6.22 -3.74 7.92
C TYR A 297 6.13 -5.18 7.40
N TYR A 298 4.92 -5.64 7.08
CA TYR A 298 4.69 -6.96 6.51
C TYR A 298 5.36 -7.11 5.14
N ALA A 299 5.26 -6.10 4.26
CA ALA A 299 5.92 -6.08 2.96
C ALA A 299 7.43 -6.29 3.07
N VAL A 300 8.09 -5.55 3.96
CA VAL A 300 9.53 -5.68 4.22
C VAL A 300 9.87 -7.07 4.75
N ALA A 301 9.13 -7.57 5.73
CA ALA A 301 9.35 -8.88 6.35
C ALA A 301 9.15 -10.04 5.35
N HIS A 302 8.35 -9.83 4.29
CA HIS A 302 8.08 -10.83 3.25
C HIS A 302 8.89 -10.61 1.96
N GLY A 303 9.95 -9.80 2.04
CA GLY A 303 10.97 -9.69 0.99
C GLY A 303 10.60 -8.81 -0.18
N ALA A 304 9.56 -7.97 -0.06
CA ALA A 304 9.25 -6.97 -1.08
C ALA A 304 10.48 -6.11 -1.40
N LYS A 305 10.64 -5.80 -2.67
CA LYS A 305 11.66 -4.90 -3.19
C LYS A 305 11.09 -3.56 -3.61
N VAL A 306 9.81 -3.55 -3.94
CA VAL A 306 9.04 -2.37 -4.28
C VAL A 306 7.72 -2.42 -3.52
N ILE A 307 7.25 -1.30 -3.01
CA ILE A 307 5.92 -1.14 -2.43
C ILE A 307 5.16 -0.15 -3.29
N ASN A 308 4.00 -0.58 -3.82
CA ASN A 308 3.00 0.25 -4.47
C ASN A 308 2.01 0.79 -3.43
N MET A 309 1.82 2.11 -3.43
CA MET A 309 0.91 2.84 -2.54
C MET A 309 0.01 3.75 -3.36
N SER A 310 -0.97 3.16 -4.06
CA SER A 310 -1.90 3.87 -4.93
C SER A 310 -2.99 4.62 -4.14
N PHE A 311 -2.60 5.26 -3.06
CA PHE A 311 -3.47 6.03 -2.17
C PHE A 311 -2.74 7.26 -1.63
N ASN A 312 -3.53 8.21 -1.09
CA ASN A 312 -2.99 9.39 -0.41
C ASN A 312 -4.00 9.95 0.60
N TYR A 313 -3.48 10.73 1.55
CA TYR A 313 -4.25 11.53 2.50
C TYR A 313 -3.46 12.76 2.96
N THR A 314 -4.16 13.76 3.50
CA THR A 314 -3.58 15.09 3.75
C THR A 314 -2.92 15.22 5.12
N THR A 315 -3.21 14.31 6.06
CA THR A 315 -2.70 14.41 7.42
C THR A 315 -1.39 13.64 7.57
N SER A 316 -0.35 14.29 8.06
CA SER A 316 0.93 13.62 8.35
C SER A 316 0.85 12.71 9.57
N SER A 317 1.58 11.59 9.54
CA SER A 317 1.80 10.69 10.67
C SER A 317 3.29 10.43 10.84
N GLN A 318 3.79 10.61 12.07
CA GLN A 318 5.18 10.29 12.38
C GLN A 318 5.43 8.80 12.26
N GLN A 319 4.44 7.97 12.61
CA GLN A 319 4.60 6.51 12.51
C GLN A 319 4.59 6.03 11.06
N LEU A 320 3.83 6.69 10.16
CA LEU A 320 3.94 6.42 8.73
C LEU A 320 5.34 6.79 8.20
N ALA A 321 5.85 7.95 8.60
CA ALA A 321 7.21 8.35 8.21
C ALA A 321 8.26 7.35 8.72
N ASN A 322 8.11 6.84 9.95
CA ASN A 322 9.00 5.81 10.52
C ASN A 322 8.91 4.49 9.75
N ALA A 323 7.71 4.03 9.38
CA ALA A 323 7.51 2.80 8.61
C ALA A 323 8.12 2.91 7.20
N VAL A 324 7.93 4.03 6.51
CA VAL A 324 8.54 4.30 5.20
C VAL A 324 10.07 4.37 5.32
N ASN A 325 10.60 5.08 6.32
CA ASN A 325 12.05 5.13 6.57
C ASN A 325 12.63 3.73 6.86
N TYR A 326 11.90 2.90 7.59
CA TYR A 326 12.31 1.52 7.81
C TYR A 326 12.32 0.71 6.51
N ALA A 327 11.31 0.84 5.66
CA ALA A 327 11.25 0.15 4.37
C ALA A 327 12.40 0.58 3.45
N THR A 328 12.65 1.88 3.31
CA THR A 328 13.73 2.41 2.47
C THR A 328 15.12 2.05 3.01
N ALA A 329 15.34 2.10 4.33
CA ALA A 329 16.57 1.64 4.97
C ALA A 329 16.78 0.13 4.81
N SER A 330 15.72 -0.65 4.62
CA SER A 330 15.77 -2.09 4.33
C SER A 330 15.98 -2.38 2.83
N GLY A 331 16.22 -1.36 1.99
CA GLY A 331 16.43 -1.50 0.55
C GLY A 331 15.14 -1.69 -0.25
N VAL A 332 13.99 -1.28 0.28
CA VAL A 332 12.71 -1.32 -0.43
C VAL A 332 12.43 0.05 -1.05
N ILE A 333 11.99 0.08 -2.30
CA ILE A 333 11.64 1.29 -3.03
C ILE A 333 10.15 1.53 -2.85
N CYS A 334 9.78 2.71 -2.33
CA CYS A 334 8.40 3.10 -2.08
C CYS A 334 7.91 4.04 -3.20
N VAL A 335 6.78 3.72 -3.82
CA VAL A 335 6.14 4.51 -4.88
C VAL A 335 4.73 4.87 -4.44
N ALA A 336 4.32 6.13 -4.56
CA ALA A 336 3.02 6.59 -4.10
C ALA A 336 2.33 7.55 -5.08
N ALA A 337 1.02 7.67 -4.94
CA ALA A 337 0.19 8.52 -5.76
C ALA A 337 0.16 9.97 -5.23
N ALA A 338 0.33 10.94 -6.14
CA ALA A 338 0.34 12.38 -5.81
C ALA A 338 -1.06 12.92 -5.44
N GLY A 339 -2.14 12.20 -5.78
CA GLY A 339 -3.50 12.59 -5.46
C GLY A 339 -4.28 13.20 -6.62
N ASN A 340 -5.60 13.28 -6.44
CA ASN A 340 -6.55 13.54 -7.52
C ASN A 340 -7.42 14.80 -7.28
N SER A 341 -6.92 15.81 -6.57
CA SER A 341 -7.65 17.08 -6.31
C SER A 341 -7.45 18.14 -7.38
N GLY A 342 -6.48 17.94 -8.31
CA GLY A 342 -6.12 18.94 -9.31
C GLY A 342 -5.42 20.15 -8.72
N GLU A 343 -4.73 20.01 -7.60
CA GLU A 343 -4.18 21.10 -6.81
C GLU A 343 -2.68 20.88 -6.52
N GLN A 344 -2.00 21.97 -6.19
CA GLN A 344 -0.68 21.92 -5.59
C GLN A 344 -0.84 21.56 -4.10
N ALA A 345 -0.82 20.29 -3.79
CA ALA A 345 -1.09 19.80 -2.45
C ALA A 345 0.04 18.90 -1.93
N THR A 346 0.28 18.99 -0.61
CA THR A 346 1.15 18.03 0.08
C THR A 346 0.30 16.89 0.60
N VAL A 347 0.52 15.69 0.07
CA VAL A 347 -0.19 14.48 0.48
C VAL A 347 0.80 13.38 0.90
N TYR A 348 0.34 12.47 1.72
CA TYR A 348 1.13 11.38 2.26
C TYR A 348 0.57 10.03 1.79
N PRO A 349 1.45 9.04 1.50
CA PRO A 349 2.90 9.02 1.76
C PRO A 349 3.78 9.72 0.72
N GLY A 350 3.25 10.24 -0.40
CA GLY A 350 4.04 10.83 -1.50
C GLY A 350 5.06 11.88 -1.06
N ALA A 351 4.68 12.77 -0.12
CA ALA A 351 5.56 13.81 0.38
C ALA A 351 6.63 13.35 1.39
N LEU A 352 6.64 12.07 1.77
CA LEU A 352 7.68 11.55 2.68
C LEU A 352 9.01 11.39 1.96
N LYS A 353 10.09 11.67 2.69
CA LYS A 353 11.43 11.42 2.18
C LYS A 353 11.61 9.94 1.83
N GLY A 354 12.16 9.66 0.65
CA GLY A 354 12.41 8.31 0.18
C GLY A 354 11.21 7.66 -0.53
N VAL A 355 10.15 8.42 -0.79
CA VAL A 355 9.01 8.00 -1.60
C VAL A 355 9.12 8.64 -2.98
N ILE A 356 8.87 7.85 -4.01
CA ILE A 356 8.73 8.31 -5.40
C ILE A 356 7.27 8.71 -5.60
N ASP A 357 7.01 10.00 -5.61
CA ASP A 357 5.67 10.57 -5.76
C ASP A 357 5.29 10.72 -7.24
N VAL A 358 4.14 10.18 -7.64
CA VAL A 358 3.76 10.01 -9.04
C VAL A 358 2.50 10.78 -9.37
N ALA A 359 2.63 11.78 -10.24
CA ALA A 359 1.52 12.52 -10.84
C ALA A 359 0.96 11.80 -12.08
N SER A 360 -0.15 12.32 -12.62
CA SER A 360 -0.83 11.77 -13.80
C SER A 360 -0.71 12.68 -15.02
N THR A 361 -0.45 12.04 -16.18
CA THR A 361 -0.61 12.67 -17.51
C THR A 361 -1.74 12.04 -18.29
N SER A 362 -2.29 12.81 -19.23
CA SER A 362 -3.14 12.33 -20.31
C SER A 362 -2.34 11.49 -21.32
N ASN A 363 -3.03 10.93 -22.30
CA ASN A 363 -2.41 10.23 -23.43
C ASN A 363 -1.74 11.18 -24.45
N GLU A 364 -1.91 12.49 -24.29
CA GLU A 364 -1.28 13.55 -25.10
C GLU A 364 -0.11 14.24 -24.39
N ASP A 365 0.44 13.62 -23.34
CA ASP A 365 1.54 14.17 -22.54
C ASP A 365 1.25 15.55 -21.89
N THR A 366 -0.01 15.77 -21.52
CA THR A 366 -0.41 16.93 -20.71
C THR A 366 -0.77 16.50 -19.30
N GLN A 367 -0.71 17.41 -18.35
CA GLN A 367 -1.18 17.13 -16.99
C GLN A 367 -2.65 16.72 -17.01
N SER A 368 -2.99 15.60 -16.34
CA SER A 368 -4.38 15.25 -16.10
C SER A 368 -5.05 16.30 -15.21
N THR A 369 -6.27 16.73 -15.55
CA THR A 369 -6.96 17.81 -14.84
C THR A 369 -7.20 17.52 -13.35
N PHE A 370 -7.29 16.24 -12.99
CA PHE A 370 -7.43 15.80 -11.60
C PHE A 370 -6.08 15.68 -10.88
N SER A 371 -4.95 15.57 -11.62
CA SER A 371 -3.67 15.29 -10.98
C SER A 371 -3.21 16.40 -10.07
N ASN A 372 -2.85 16.06 -8.83
CA ASN A 372 -2.06 16.95 -8.03
C ASN A 372 -0.68 17.14 -8.68
N TYR A 373 -0.06 18.29 -8.40
CA TYR A 373 1.16 18.74 -9.04
C TYR A 373 2.04 19.55 -8.08
N GLY A 374 3.20 19.95 -8.56
CA GLY A 374 4.14 20.79 -7.83
C GLY A 374 5.34 20.01 -7.28
N ALA A 375 6.51 20.36 -7.78
CA ALA A 375 7.77 19.81 -7.32
C ALA A 375 8.43 20.74 -6.29
N PRO A 376 8.99 20.19 -5.17
CA PRO A 376 8.61 18.93 -4.53
C PRO A 376 7.20 18.99 -3.92
N PRO A 377 6.39 17.91 -3.80
CA PRO A 377 6.88 16.53 -3.70
C PRO A 377 6.88 15.70 -5.00
N VAL A 378 6.14 16.08 -6.07
CA VAL A 378 6.05 15.25 -7.29
C VAL A 378 7.43 14.97 -7.88
N TRP A 379 7.78 13.69 -8.02
CA TRP A 379 9.05 13.27 -8.59
C TRP A 379 9.00 13.12 -10.10
N LEU A 380 7.96 12.47 -10.62
CA LEU A 380 7.69 12.32 -12.05
C LEU A 380 6.19 12.07 -12.27
N ALA A 381 5.78 12.06 -13.52
CA ALA A 381 4.43 11.68 -13.91
C ALA A 381 4.41 10.40 -14.76
N ALA A 382 3.24 9.77 -14.85
CA ALA A 382 2.98 8.68 -15.78
C ALA A 382 1.54 8.76 -16.29
N PRO A 383 1.19 8.12 -17.43
CA PRO A 383 -0.19 8.10 -17.90
C PRO A 383 -1.16 7.58 -16.84
N GLY A 384 -2.28 8.27 -16.67
CA GLY A 384 -3.30 7.89 -15.68
C GLY A 384 -4.72 8.18 -16.14
N GLU A 385 -4.93 8.29 -17.46
CA GLU A 385 -6.25 8.49 -18.05
C GLU A 385 -6.64 7.32 -18.94
N GLY A 386 -7.75 6.66 -18.60
CA GLY A 386 -8.29 5.55 -19.36
C GLY A 386 -7.36 4.33 -19.38
N VAL A 387 -6.57 4.12 -18.35
CA VAL A 387 -5.62 2.99 -18.30
C VAL A 387 -6.38 1.68 -18.19
N MET A 388 -6.30 0.85 -19.22
CA MET A 388 -6.95 -0.46 -19.26
C MET A 388 -6.17 -1.47 -18.42
N THR A 389 -6.89 -2.19 -17.56
CA THR A 389 -6.29 -3.16 -16.64
C THR A 389 -7.27 -4.27 -16.25
N THR A 390 -6.79 -5.24 -15.50
CA THR A 390 -7.60 -6.32 -14.94
C THR A 390 -8.62 -5.77 -13.95
N TYR A 391 -9.78 -6.45 -13.85
CA TYR A 391 -10.83 -6.15 -12.90
C TYR A 391 -11.40 -7.47 -12.33
N PRO A 392 -11.94 -7.51 -11.10
CA PRO A 392 -12.46 -8.74 -10.50
C PRO A 392 -13.35 -9.56 -11.44
N TYR A 393 -13.48 -10.84 -11.12
CA TYR A 393 -14.26 -11.84 -11.89
C TYR A 393 -13.67 -12.16 -13.30
N GLY A 394 -12.37 -11.91 -13.49
CA GLY A 394 -11.70 -12.22 -14.76
C GLY A 394 -11.98 -11.22 -15.88
N THR A 395 -12.50 -10.04 -15.53
CA THR A 395 -12.86 -8.97 -16.47
C THR A 395 -11.78 -7.91 -16.59
N TYR A 396 -12.04 -6.86 -17.38
CA TYR A 396 -11.17 -5.71 -17.57
C TYR A 396 -11.94 -4.41 -17.38
N ALA A 397 -11.20 -3.37 -16.99
CA ALA A 397 -11.75 -2.03 -16.81
C ALA A 397 -10.75 -0.97 -17.22
N ALA A 398 -11.19 0.26 -17.44
CA ALA A 398 -10.32 1.42 -17.55
C ALA A 398 -10.42 2.30 -16.31
N GLY A 399 -9.26 2.80 -15.86
CA GLY A 399 -9.17 3.66 -14.70
C GLY A 399 -8.61 5.05 -15.00
N TRP A 400 -9.03 6.04 -14.21
CA TRP A 400 -8.54 7.42 -14.22
C TRP A 400 -8.06 7.78 -12.82
N GLY A 401 -6.84 8.30 -12.69
CA GLY A 401 -6.28 8.71 -11.42
C GLY A 401 -4.78 8.51 -11.33
N THR A 402 -4.13 9.22 -10.43
CA THR A 402 -2.71 9.00 -10.06
C THR A 402 -2.50 7.60 -9.50
N SER A 403 -3.56 6.96 -8.99
CA SER A 403 -3.56 5.54 -8.58
C SER A 403 -3.25 4.56 -9.71
N PHE A 404 -3.49 4.94 -10.98
CA PHE A 404 -3.18 4.14 -12.17
C PHE A 404 -1.84 4.52 -12.80
N SER A 405 -1.35 5.73 -12.53
CA SER A 405 0.01 6.16 -12.89
C SER A 405 1.07 5.50 -12.01
N THR A 406 0.80 5.40 -10.72
CA THR A 406 1.72 4.84 -9.70
C THR A 406 2.17 3.42 -10.03
N PRO A 407 1.30 2.45 -10.36
CA PRO A 407 1.72 1.09 -10.67
C PRO A 407 2.52 0.96 -11.97
N LEU A 408 2.42 1.90 -12.92
CA LEU A 408 3.32 1.96 -14.09
C LEU A 408 4.77 2.23 -13.66
N VAL A 409 4.97 3.17 -12.72
CA VAL A 409 6.28 3.46 -12.12
C VAL A 409 6.76 2.30 -11.27
N THR A 410 5.87 1.70 -10.49
CA THR A 410 6.14 0.52 -9.66
C THR A 410 6.62 -0.66 -10.50
N GLY A 411 5.92 -0.99 -11.59
CA GLY A 411 6.33 -2.04 -12.53
C GLY A 411 7.66 -1.74 -13.21
N THR A 412 7.90 -0.48 -13.61
CA THR A 412 9.21 -0.04 -14.15
C THR A 412 10.32 -0.25 -13.12
N THR A 413 10.06 0.09 -11.87
CA THR A 413 11.00 -0.12 -10.76
C THR A 413 11.28 -1.61 -10.55
N ALA A 414 10.26 -2.48 -10.69
CA ALA A 414 10.45 -3.92 -10.62
C ALA A 414 11.34 -4.45 -11.78
N LEU A 415 11.20 -3.92 -12.99
CA LEU A 415 12.12 -4.23 -14.09
C LEU A 415 13.56 -3.84 -13.77
N MET A 416 13.77 -2.64 -13.20
CA MET A 416 15.09 -2.16 -12.79
C MET A 416 15.74 -3.08 -11.75
N VAL A 417 15.02 -3.46 -10.73
CA VAL A 417 15.51 -4.37 -9.67
C VAL A 417 15.81 -5.77 -10.24
N SER A 418 15.01 -6.29 -11.15
CA SER A 418 15.24 -7.57 -11.82
C SER A 418 16.57 -7.57 -12.60
N GLU A 419 16.89 -6.47 -13.28
CA GLU A 419 18.15 -6.29 -13.99
C GLU A 419 19.36 -6.38 -13.07
N TYR A 420 19.30 -5.77 -11.89
CA TYR A 420 20.37 -5.87 -10.89
C TYR A 420 20.61 -7.31 -10.44
N ASN A 421 19.53 -8.05 -10.15
CA ASN A 421 19.62 -9.44 -9.71
C ASN A 421 20.29 -10.33 -10.77
N THR A 422 19.99 -10.08 -12.04
CA THR A 422 20.56 -10.83 -13.17
C THR A 422 22.05 -10.54 -13.35
N GLN A 423 22.46 -9.27 -13.23
CA GLN A 423 23.87 -8.87 -13.37
C GLN A 423 24.73 -9.37 -12.21
N SER A 424 24.25 -9.28 -10.97
CA SER A 424 24.96 -9.79 -9.81
C SER A 424 25.12 -11.32 -9.81
N SER A 425 24.16 -12.04 -10.37
CA SER A 425 24.25 -13.50 -10.56
C SER A 425 25.26 -13.91 -11.64
N SER A 426 25.46 -13.08 -12.67
CA SER A 426 26.39 -13.35 -13.77
C SER A 426 27.84 -12.98 -13.43
N SER A 427 28.06 -12.07 -12.50
CA SER A 427 29.40 -11.63 -12.07
C SER A 427 30.08 -12.55 -11.04
N GLY A 428 29.45 -13.65 -10.63
CA GLY A 428 30.06 -14.87 -10.06
C GLY A 428 31.07 -14.71 -8.92
N SER A 429 31.00 -13.67 -8.09
CA SER A 429 31.89 -13.51 -6.92
C SER A 429 31.13 -13.66 -5.60
N GLY A 430 30.41 -14.77 -5.44
CA GLY A 430 30.08 -15.26 -4.11
C GLY A 430 31.37 -15.67 -3.42
N LEU A 431 31.89 -14.87 -2.49
CA LEU A 431 32.92 -15.29 -1.57
C LEU A 431 32.42 -16.48 -0.78
N SER A 432 32.81 -17.68 -1.17
CA SER A 432 32.58 -18.91 -0.40
C SER A 432 33.83 -19.20 0.41
N LEU A 433 33.69 -19.31 1.72
CA LEU A 433 34.77 -19.85 2.55
C LEU A 433 34.63 -21.37 2.55
N SER A 434 35.53 -22.04 1.84
CA SER A 434 35.64 -23.50 1.90
C SER A 434 36.66 -23.88 2.97
N LEU A 435 36.16 -24.30 4.12
CA LEU A 435 36.98 -24.86 5.18
C LEU A 435 36.50 -26.29 5.45
N LEU A 436 37.41 -27.25 5.36
CA LEU A 436 37.15 -28.68 5.63
C LEU A 436 36.06 -29.34 4.77
N GLY A 437 35.96 -28.95 3.47
CA GLY A 437 35.01 -29.58 2.55
C GLY A 437 33.52 -29.17 2.74
N ILE A 438 33.24 -28.19 3.60
CA ILE A 438 31.92 -27.59 3.76
C ILE A 438 31.97 -26.19 3.14
N THR A 439 31.25 -26.00 2.05
CA THR A 439 31.08 -24.68 1.42
C THR A 439 29.94 -23.95 2.16
N ILE A 440 30.29 -23.01 3.03
CA ILE A 440 29.32 -22.12 3.66
C ILE A 440 29.25 -20.89 2.78
N PRO A 441 28.11 -20.57 2.15
CA PRO A 441 27.94 -19.27 1.54
C PRO A 441 28.01 -18.25 2.67
N LEU A 442 29.02 -17.39 2.62
CA LEU A 442 29.05 -16.18 3.44
C LEU A 442 27.94 -15.25 2.92
N GLN A 443 26.73 -15.46 3.42
CA GLN A 443 25.70 -14.44 3.40
C GLN A 443 26.19 -13.33 4.33
N GLY A 444 27.07 -12.51 3.81
CA GLY A 444 27.38 -11.25 4.45
C GLY A 444 26.09 -10.48 4.56
N SER A 445 25.75 -10.05 5.74
CA SER A 445 24.88 -8.91 5.98
C SER A 445 25.61 -7.68 5.40
N ALA A 446 25.81 -7.67 4.08
CA ALA A 446 26.19 -6.49 3.34
C ALA A 446 25.05 -5.51 3.57
N ASN A 447 25.33 -4.33 4.09
CA ASN A 447 24.42 -3.21 4.05
C ASN A 447 23.86 -3.17 2.63
N LEU A 448 22.59 -3.59 2.47
CA LEU A 448 21.90 -3.49 1.19
C LEU A 448 22.02 -2.02 0.80
N PRO A 449 22.50 -1.69 -0.41
CA PRO A 449 22.54 -0.31 -0.84
C PRO A 449 21.12 0.24 -0.70
N SER A 450 20.98 1.46 -0.22
CA SER A 450 19.67 2.13 -0.27
C SER A 450 19.35 2.36 -1.75
N TRP A 451 18.52 1.51 -2.32
CA TRP A 451 18.23 1.54 -3.76
C TRP A 451 17.34 2.73 -4.15
N GLU A 452 16.68 3.34 -3.17
CA GLU A 452 15.79 4.46 -3.44
C GLU A 452 16.46 5.62 -4.16
N PRO A 453 17.61 6.17 -3.72
CA PRO A 453 18.25 7.29 -4.42
C PRO A 453 18.66 6.93 -5.85
N GLN A 454 19.13 5.69 -6.09
CA GLN A 454 19.51 5.24 -7.42
C GLN A 454 18.27 5.04 -8.30
N ALA A 455 17.19 4.49 -7.75
CA ALA A 455 15.94 4.33 -8.47
C ALA A 455 15.31 5.68 -8.83
N ALA A 456 15.27 6.61 -7.89
CA ALA A 456 14.81 7.97 -8.12
C ALA A 456 15.63 8.67 -9.22
N ASN A 457 16.98 8.54 -9.20
CA ASN A 457 17.86 9.08 -10.23
C ASN A 457 17.64 8.42 -11.60
N ALA A 458 17.42 7.12 -11.65
CA ALA A 458 17.17 6.41 -12.89
C ALA A 458 15.80 6.81 -13.49
N LEU A 459 14.78 6.92 -12.66
CA LEU A 459 13.45 7.38 -13.06
C LEU A 459 13.41 8.85 -13.48
N ALA A 460 14.36 9.68 -13.00
CA ALA A 460 14.50 11.08 -13.44
C ALA A 460 14.96 11.21 -14.90
N HIS A 461 15.37 10.11 -15.58
CA HIS A 461 15.58 10.07 -17.02
C HIS A 461 14.26 9.92 -17.78
N ALA A 462 13.26 10.64 -17.36
CA ALA A 462 11.93 10.69 -17.95
C ALA A 462 11.92 11.44 -19.31
N ASP A 463 10.80 11.37 -20.03
CA ASP A 463 10.59 12.23 -21.20
C ASP A 463 10.21 13.64 -20.74
N ASN A 464 10.87 14.62 -21.35
CA ASN A 464 10.59 16.02 -21.05
C ASN A 464 9.20 16.39 -21.60
N ILE A 465 8.32 16.78 -20.71
CA ILE A 465 7.02 17.34 -21.03
C ILE A 465 7.01 18.83 -20.70
N SER A 466 6.13 19.57 -21.35
CA SER A 466 6.14 21.05 -21.26
C SER A 466 5.76 21.60 -19.88
N ASP A 467 5.30 20.76 -18.97
CA ASP A 467 4.84 21.17 -17.65
C ASP A 467 5.92 20.87 -16.56
N PRO A 468 6.61 21.92 -16.05
CA PRO A 468 7.65 21.74 -15.03
C PRO A 468 7.08 21.36 -13.65
N GLN A 469 5.77 21.42 -13.44
CA GLN A 469 5.13 21.07 -12.17
C GLN A 469 4.92 19.56 -11.99
N LEU A 470 5.20 18.77 -13.04
CA LEU A 470 5.14 17.32 -13.03
C LEU A 470 6.51 16.67 -12.78
N GLY A 471 7.37 17.32 -12.02
CA GLY A 471 8.67 16.82 -11.60
C GLY A 471 9.65 16.67 -12.77
N ASN A 472 10.23 15.46 -12.92
CA ASN A 472 11.23 15.17 -13.96
C ASN A 472 10.61 14.88 -15.35
N GLY A 473 9.30 14.96 -15.48
CA GLY A 473 8.58 14.68 -16.72
C GLY A 473 7.80 13.37 -16.69
N ARG A 474 7.39 12.88 -17.88
CA ARG A 474 6.64 11.63 -18.01
C ARG A 474 7.58 10.42 -18.03
N LEU A 475 7.24 9.38 -17.29
CA LEU A 475 7.94 8.10 -17.24
C LEU A 475 8.33 7.58 -18.62
N ASP A 476 9.60 7.22 -18.77
CA ASP A 476 10.13 6.47 -19.89
C ASP A 476 10.85 5.23 -19.34
N THR A 477 10.19 4.09 -19.39
CA THR A 477 10.69 2.83 -18.84
C THR A 477 12.03 2.41 -19.48
N TYR A 478 12.21 2.69 -20.76
CA TYR A 478 13.46 2.36 -21.46
C TYR A 478 14.64 3.17 -20.91
N LYS A 479 14.48 4.49 -20.81
CA LYS A 479 15.52 5.37 -20.28
C LYS A 479 15.82 5.05 -18.80
N ALA A 480 14.79 4.78 -18.02
CA ALA A 480 14.94 4.42 -16.61
C ALA A 480 15.77 3.14 -16.43
N VAL A 481 15.41 2.06 -17.13
CA VAL A 481 16.16 0.79 -17.07
C VAL A 481 17.58 0.96 -17.63
N GLN A 482 17.77 1.73 -18.71
CA GLN A 482 19.08 2.02 -19.26
C GLN A 482 19.97 2.78 -18.26
N ALA A 483 19.44 3.83 -17.62
CA ALA A 483 20.16 4.61 -16.62
C ALA A 483 20.50 3.77 -15.38
N TRP A 484 19.56 2.92 -14.95
CA TRP A 484 19.77 1.98 -13.84
C TRP A 484 20.94 1.07 -14.09
N ARG A 485 21.02 0.41 -15.26
CA ARG A 485 22.11 -0.50 -15.64
C ARG A 485 23.49 0.16 -15.67
N THR A 486 23.55 1.46 -15.93
CA THR A 486 24.80 2.22 -16.03
C THR A 486 25.18 2.93 -14.72
N SER A 487 24.34 2.83 -13.69
CA SER A 487 24.58 3.47 -12.38
C SER A 487 25.88 2.97 -11.73
N PRO A 488 26.80 3.86 -11.33
CA PRO A 488 28.05 3.48 -10.68
C PRO A 488 27.86 2.74 -9.35
N ALA A 489 26.78 2.98 -8.67
CA ALA A 489 26.48 2.37 -7.37
C ALA A 489 26.08 0.88 -7.48
N LEU A 490 25.87 0.39 -8.71
CA LEU A 490 25.49 -1.00 -8.99
C LEU A 490 26.65 -1.82 -9.56
N LYS A 491 27.81 -1.19 -9.79
CA LYS A 491 29.05 -1.81 -10.23
C LYS A 491 30.00 -2.07 -9.05
#